data_92393914f84df842d1475b7d4526c0b8
#
_entry.id   92393914f84df842d1475b7d4526c0b8
#
_cell.length_a   1.000
_cell.length_b   1.000
_cell.length_c   1.000
_cell.angle_alpha   90.00
_cell.angle_beta   90.00
_cell.angle_gamma   90.00
#
_symmetry.space_group_name_H-M   'P 1'
#
loop_
_entity.id
_entity.type
_entity.pdbx_description
1 polymer ?
#
loop_
_entity_poly.entity_id
_entity_poly.type
_entity_poly.pdbx_seq_one_letter_code
_entity_poly.pdbx_strand_id
1 'polypeptide(L)'
;EDCLNILGRKGILVHDMHLNRWKTAPLFQRVCSVSYNSFRFWIRLGQWYDGHGFVKEALQCLKLSGKEKEIYSCMIRNYQKVPFSGISFDEVMKWKESIPEVCYLRGMYCYFHQNFEGLNREIIRLNKMDSDEKKKKEIILNLTYVKPDMSLEKWLNLLESYAQKAGTFSLYSMLGNSVTYLCGLRDLSELFACTRKEENRKAHLWRECLGENEYTGYCLARLDYYLEIQQKDAVRDEDWDVIREGTDQDFWQLRLARMYLLCKFQTMKPDEEIAEYIRYLRETLVYEENEWCVRNVDAVDNLFFDRTNKRERFSVWLLHSEDDLRQDLNEDNYLLFFCLAKGFILINQYEKAERIHRKLIPYLQCYRRSYLLAEILFQQAIIYWEGRESSQMLRSMIESFMISGEYRYVRMYIDYGNRGRGVLEAYIEWLRSSRPEGWHRKKKYNYGNVLRMPLEDYMETVLRLAKRETKYVLPLQDHSVEEKLTIMETVILQDLAVGASNAEICKELNLKLPTVKSHIYSLYKKLNVKNRIQAVLKGKELGILK
;
A
#
# COMPACT_ATOMS: atom_id res chain seq x y z
N GLU A 1 35.24 8.61 11.06
CA GLU A 1 35.41 8.72 9.59
C GLU A 1 36.58 7.85 9.12
N ASP A 2 37.76 7.93 9.77
CA ASP A 2 38.93 7.13 9.40
C ASP A 2 38.72 5.62 9.49
N CYS A 3 38.06 5.13 10.53
CA CYS A 3 37.70 3.71 10.65
C CYS A 3 36.78 3.23 9.54
N LEU A 4 35.79 4.03 9.15
CA LEU A 4 34.84 3.69 8.07
C LEU A 4 35.55 3.62 6.73
N ASN A 5 36.45 4.58 6.44
CA ASN A 5 37.26 4.58 5.24
C ASN A 5 38.21 3.38 5.17
N ILE A 6 38.77 2.96 6.30
CA ILE A 6 39.62 1.76 6.37
C ILE A 6 38.82 0.50 6.09
N LEU A 7 37.62 0.39 6.68
CA LEU A 7 36.73 -0.76 6.46
C LEU A 7 36.17 -0.78 5.03
N GLY A 8 35.89 0.38 4.43
CA GLY A 8 35.55 0.51 3.02
C GLY A 8 36.68 0.07 2.08
N ARG A 9 37.92 0.53 2.31
CA ARG A 9 39.10 0.10 1.53
C ARG A 9 39.38 -1.41 1.63
N LYS A 10 38.98 -2.05 2.74
CA LYS A 10 39.09 -3.49 2.93
C LYS A 10 37.91 -4.26 2.36
N GLY A 11 36.94 -3.62 1.70
CA GLY A 11 35.77 -4.25 1.13
C GLY A 11 34.77 -4.81 2.15
N ILE A 12 34.89 -4.36 3.41
CA ILE A 12 34.00 -4.77 4.52
C ILE A 12 32.72 -3.92 4.54
N LEU A 13 32.89 -2.63 4.25
CA LEU A 13 31.79 -1.68 4.13
C LEU A 13 31.76 -1.08 2.71
N VAL A 14 30.60 -0.70 2.27
CA VAL A 14 30.37 0.06 1.03
C VAL A 14 29.73 1.39 1.41
N HIS A 15 30.32 2.48 0.96
CA HIS A 15 29.74 3.81 1.17
C HIS A 15 28.66 4.07 0.15
N ASP A 16 27.46 4.32 0.62
CA ASP A 16 26.34 4.73 -0.19
C ASP A 16 26.41 6.25 -0.42
N MET A 17 26.82 6.66 -1.61
CA MET A 17 26.98 8.06 -1.98
C MET A 17 25.66 8.83 -1.97
N HIS A 18 24.53 8.17 -2.26
CA HIS A 18 23.21 8.81 -2.29
C HIS A 18 22.62 9.03 -0.90
N LEU A 19 22.86 8.09 0.00
CA LEU A 19 22.33 8.14 1.36
C LEU A 19 23.35 8.62 2.39
N ASN A 20 24.57 8.92 1.91
CA ASN A 20 25.72 9.33 2.74
C ASN A 20 25.92 8.44 3.96
N ARG A 21 25.86 7.12 3.77
CA ARG A 21 26.04 6.14 4.86
C ARG A 21 26.84 4.92 4.42
N TRP A 22 27.41 4.23 5.41
CA TRP A 22 28.16 3.00 5.21
C TRP A 22 27.30 1.77 5.48
N LYS A 23 27.45 0.74 4.66
CA LYS A 23 26.77 -0.56 4.80
C LYS A 23 27.77 -1.70 4.74
N THR A 24 27.41 -2.83 5.33
CA THR A 24 28.19 -4.08 5.20
C THR A 24 28.11 -4.57 3.77
N ALA A 25 29.25 -4.84 3.13
CA ALA A 25 29.28 -5.39 1.79
C ALA A 25 28.57 -6.76 1.76
N PRO A 26 27.65 -7.03 0.80
CA PRO A 26 26.91 -8.30 0.74
C PRO A 26 27.82 -9.54 0.68
N LEU A 27 28.96 -9.42 -0.01
CA LEU A 27 29.94 -10.48 -0.07
C LEU A 27 30.58 -10.75 1.29
N PHE A 28 30.82 -9.72 2.07
CA PHE A 28 31.38 -9.83 3.43
C PHE A 28 30.38 -10.45 4.39
N GLN A 29 29.09 -10.11 4.29
CA GLN A 29 28.02 -10.76 5.05
C GLN A 29 27.99 -12.27 4.79
N ARG A 30 28.09 -12.70 3.52
CA ARG A 30 28.14 -14.11 3.13
C ARG A 30 29.40 -14.82 3.64
N VAL A 31 30.56 -14.19 3.51
CA VAL A 31 31.84 -14.76 3.98
C VAL A 31 31.88 -14.85 5.50
N CYS A 32 31.40 -13.84 6.21
CA CYS A 32 31.37 -13.83 7.67
C CYS A 32 30.37 -14.85 8.25
N SER A 33 29.23 -15.09 7.58
CA SER A 33 28.28 -16.12 8.00
C SER A 33 28.86 -17.55 7.93
N VAL A 34 29.86 -17.77 7.08
CA VAL A 34 30.53 -19.08 6.90
C VAL A 34 31.79 -19.21 7.75
N SER A 35 32.54 -18.13 8.00
CA SER A 35 33.93 -18.21 8.51
C SER A 35 34.13 -17.66 9.92
N TYR A 36 33.23 -16.86 10.47
CA TYR A 36 33.39 -16.22 11.78
C TYR A 36 32.23 -16.54 12.73
N ASN A 37 32.39 -17.64 13.47
CA ASN A 37 31.50 -18.02 14.58
C ASN A 37 31.75 -17.14 15.84
N SER A 38 32.30 -15.95 15.70
CA SER A 38 32.56 -15.07 16.84
C SER A 38 31.35 -14.16 17.10
N PHE A 39 30.45 -14.61 17.99
CA PHE A 39 29.34 -13.79 18.50
C PHE A 39 29.82 -12.40 18.98
N ARG A 40 31.06 -12.27 19.45
CA ARG A 40 31.66 -10.98 19.88
C ARG A 40 31.81 -9.98 18.73
N PHE A 41 32.12 -10.46 17.54
CA PHE A 41 32.18 -9.59 16.35
C PHE A 41 30.81 -9.01 16.03
N TRP A 42 29.79 -9.85 15.98
CA TRP A 42 28.43 -9.42 15.68
C TRP A 42 27.84 -8.50 16.74
N ILE A 43 28.18 -8.70 18.03
CA ILE A 43 27.78 -7.78 19.09
C ILE A 43 28.42 -6.40 18.89
N ARG A 44 29.74 -6.34 18.65
CA ARG A 44 30.46 -5.06 18.46
C ARG A 44 29.96 -4.31 17.25
N LEU A 45 29.75 -5.02 16.12
CA LEU A 45 29.20 -4.42 14.91
C LEU A 45 27.77 -3.93 15.11
N GLY A 46 26.93 -4.74 15.76
CA GLY A 46 25.55 -4.33 16.11
C GLY A 46 25.51 -3.11 17.04
N GLN A 47 26.37 -3.09 18.07
CA GLN A 47 26.48 -1.94 18.98
C GLN A 47 26.99 -0.69 18.27
N TRP A 48 27.89 -0.85 17.28
CA TRP A 48 28.35 0.27 16.47
C TRP A 48 27.20 0.84 15.60
N TYR A 49 26.45 -0.02 14.91
CA TYR A 49 25.27 0.40 14.15
C TYR A 49 24.22 1.09 15.03
N ASP A 50 23.95 0.54 16.20
CA ASP A 50 23.02 1.09 17.21
C ASP A 50 23.44 2.50 17.65
N GLY A 51 24.74 2.69 17.95
CA GLY A 51 25.29 4.00 18.34
C GLY A 51 25.23 5.05 17.22
N HIS A 52 25.10 4.64 15.95
CA HIS A 52 24.97 5.51 14.78
C HIS A 52 23.53 5.62 14.27
N GLY A 53 22.54 5.04 14.98
CA GLY A 53 21.13 5.14 14.64
C GLY A 53 20.62 4.19 13.56
N PHE A 54 21.45 3.25 13.08
CA PHE A 54 21.11 2.23 12.08
C PHE A 54 20.48 1.01 12.77
N VAL A 55 19.24 1.16 13.23
CA VAL A 55 18.58 0.19 14.12
C VAL A 55 18.35 -1.15 13.44
N LYS A 56 17.99 -1.17 12.16
CA LYS A 56 17.74 -2.39 11.39
C LYS A 56 19.01 -3.24 11.28
N GLU A 57 20.11 -2.62 10.86
CA GLU A 57 21.42 -3.25 10.71
C GLU A 57 21.96 -3.72 12.07
N ALA A 58 21.75 -2.91 13.12
CA ALA A 58 22.11 -3.28 14.49
C ALA A 58 21.40 -4.57 14.90
N LEU A 59 20.09 -4.64 14.72
CA LEU A 59 19.29 -5.81 15.08
C LEU A 59 19.63 -7.04 14.24
N GLN A 60 19.94 -6.88 12.96
CA GLN A 60 20.42 -7.97 12.09
C GLN A 60 21.74 -8.57 12.64
N CYS A 61 22.71 -7.71 12.94
CA CYS A 61 23.99 -8.15 13.51
C CYS A 61 23.83 -8.81 14.88
N LEU A 62 23.02 -8.22 15.76
CA LEU A 62 22.76 -8.76 17.10
C LEU A 62 22.04 -10.11 17.03
N LYS A 63 21.13 -10.29 16.08
CA LYS A 63 20.45 -11.56 15.82
C LYS A 63 21.45 -12.66 15.41
N LEU A 64 22.41 -12.33 14.53
CA LEU A 64 23.50 -13.25 14.17
C LEU A 64 24.41 -13.61 15.36
N SER A 65 24.49 -12.76 16.38
CA SER A 65 25.22 -13.04 17.61
C SER A 65 24.56 -14.09 18.50
N GLY A 66 23.25 -14.32 18.35
CA GLY A 66 22.43 -15.18 19.21
C GLY A 66 22.32 -14.71 20.66
N LYS A 67 22.65 -13.44 20.97
CA LYS A 67 22.61 -12.88 22.33
C LYS A 67 21.34 -12.08 22.57
N GLU A 68 20.31 -12.72 23.09
CA GLU A 68 19.00 -12.14 23.37
C GLU A 68 19.07 -10.86 24.21
N LYS A 69 19.98 -10.79 25.21
CA LYS A 69 20.16 -9.61 26.06
C LYS A 69 20.58 -8.36 25.26
N GLU A 70 21.43 -8.53 24.25
CA GLU A 70 21.90 -7.40 23.41
C GLU A 70 20.79 -6.96 22.47
N ILE A 71 20.04 -7.91 21.86
CA ILE A 71 18.87 -7.64 21.02
C ILE A 71 17.83 -6.85 21.84
N TYR A 72 17.50 -7.34 23.03
CA TYR A 72 16.59 -6.69 23.95
C TYR A 72 17.01 -5.25 24.27
N SER A 73 18.28 -5.06 24.65
CA SER A 73 18.80 -3.73 25.00
C SER A 73 18.75 -2.75 23.80
N CYS A 74 19.05 -3.22 22.61
CA CYS A 74 18.94 -2.44 21.38
C CYS A 74 17.48 -2.07 21.06
N MET A 75 16.55 -3.03 21.16
CA MET A 75 15.12 -2.78 20.92
C MET A 75 14.53 -1.79 21.92
N ILE A 76 14.89 -1.87 23.19
CA ILE A 76 14.41 -0.93 24.22
C ILE A 76 14.93 0.49 23.96
N ARG A 77 16.21 0.65 23.62
CA ARG A 77 16.76 1.97 23.34
C ARG A 77 16.12 2.61 22.10
N ASN A 78 15.74 1.80 21.12
CA ASN A 78 15.25 2.24 19.83
C ASN A 78 13.78 1.87 19.58
N TYR A 79 12.99 1.65 20.60
CA TYR A 79 11.62 1.11 20.48
C TYR A 79 10.76 1.81 19.41
N GLN A 80 10.96 3.10 19.18
CA GLN A 80 10.25 3.91 18.19
C GLN A 80 10.63 3.58 16.73
N LYS A 81 11.84 3.04 16.53
CA LYS A 81 12.43 2.78 15.19
C LYS A 81 12.58 1.29 14.89
N VAL A 82 12.11 0.42 15.79
CA VAL A 82 12.18 -1.02 15.58
C VAL A 82 11.38 -1.41 14.32
N PRO A 83 12.00 -2.01 13.30
CA PRO A 83 11.26 -2.50 12.15
C PRO A 83 10.40 -3.68 12.56
N PHE A 84 9.10 -3.63 12.28
CA PHE A 84 8.17 -4.71 12.63
C PHE A 84 8.24 -5.90 11.68
N SER A 85 8.83 -5.74 10.49
CA SER A 85 9.12 -6.84 9.57
C SER A 85 10.45 -7.54 9.92
N GLY A 86 10.45 -8.86 9.93
CA GLY A 86 11.68 -9.68 10.03
C GLY A 86 12.22 -9.93 11.45
N ILE A 87 11.59 -9.41 12.51
CA ILE A 87 11.93 -9.76 13.89
C ILE A 87 10.91 -10.76 14.41
N SER A 88 11.38 -11.85 15.03
CA SER A 88 10.52 -12.76 15.78
C SER A 88 10.11 -12.07 17.08
N PHE A 89 8.93 -11.45 17.08
CA PHE A 89 8.39 -10.77 18.24
C PHE A 89 7.85 -11.71 19.32
N ASP A 90 7.85 -13.04 19.10
CA ASP A 90 7.44 -14.02 20.11
C ASP A 90 8.25 -13.89 21.38
N GLU A 91 9.50 -13.44 21.27
CA GLU A 91 10.37 -13.18 22.43
C GLU A 91 9.93 -11.93 23.20
N VAL A 92 9.42 -10.88 22.53
CA VAL A 92 8.94 -9.64 23.17
C VAL A 92 7.82 -9.94 24.17
N MET A 93 6.96 -10.90 23.86
CA MET A 93 5.85 -11.30 24.73
C MET A 93 6.32 -12.03 25.99
N LYS A 94 7.54 -12.55 26.00
CA LYS A 94 8.15 -13.21 27.17
C LYS A 94 8.75 -12.22 28.18
N TRP A 95 8.99 -11.00 27.77
CA TRP A 95 9.58 -9.97 28.61
C TRP A 95 8.63 -9.57 29.74
N LYS A 96 9.13 -9.54 30.97
CA LYS A 96 8.32 -9.28 32.17
C LYS A 96 8.47 -7.87 32.70
N GLU A 97 9.43 -7.13 32.20
CA GLU A 97 9.72 -5.78 32.66
C GLU A 97 8.50 -4.86 32.48
N SER A 98 8.24 -4.07 33.52
CA SER A 98 7.16 -3.09 33.53
C SER A 98 7.72 -1.71 33.23
N ILE A 99 8.17 -1.50 32.00
CA ILE A 99 8.63 -0.22 31.48
C ILE A 99 7.82 0.17 30.24
N PRO A 100 7.65 1.47 29.97
CA PRO A 100 6.79 1.95 28.88
C PRO A 100 7.18 1.40 27.50
N GLU A 101 8.46 1.30 27.20
CA GLU A 101 9.01 0.80 25.94
C GLU A 101 8.61 -0.65 25.66
N VAL A 102 8.64 -1.50 26.68
CA VAL A 102 8.22 -2.90 26.57
C VAL A 102 6.71 -2.97 26.29
N CYS A 103 5.92 -2.14 26.98
CA CYS A 103 4.49 -2.07 26.73
C CYS A 103 4.19 -1.61 25.28
N TYR A 104 4.96 -0.67 24.75
CA TYR A 104 4.84 -0.26 23.34
C TYR A 104 5.12 -1.42 22.38
N LEU A 105 6.27 -2.08 22.52
CA LEU A 105 6.67 -3.19 21.66
C LEU A 105 5.67 -4.35 21.70
N ARG A 106 5.17 -4.70 22.90
CA ARG A 106 4.14 -5.74 23.09
C ARG A 106 2.79 -5.32 22.53
N GLY A 107 2.41 -4.04 22.69
CA GLY A 107 1.20 -3.48 22.12
C GLY A 107 1.22 -3.52 20.59
N MET A 108 2.32 -3.14 19.97
CA MET A 108 2.49 -3.23 18.51
C MET A 108 2.52 -4.68 18.02
N TYR A 109 3.19 -5.59 18.74
CA TYR A 109 3.09 -7.02 18.46
C TYR A 109 1.63 -7.49 18.44
N CYS A 110 0.87 -7.12 19.47
CA CYS A 110 -0.56 -7.46 19.57
C CYS A 110 -1.35 -6.88 18.39
N TYR A 111 -1.06 -5.64 17.97
CA TYR A 111 -1.68 -5.02 16.79
C TYR A 111 -1.43 -5.84 15.52
N PHE A 112 -0.18 -6.17 15.20
CA PHE A 112 0.18 -6.92 14.00
C PHE A 112 -0.37 -8.36 13.97
N HIS A 113 -0.65 -8.94 15.15
CA HIS A 113 -1.27 -10.27 15.28
C HIS A 113 -2.79 -10.20 15.53
N GLN A 114 -3.43 -9.07 15.27
CA GLN A 114 -4.88 -8.85 15.43
C GLN A 114 -5.40 -9.15 16.86
N ASN A 115 -4.53 -9.11 17.86
CA ASN A 115 -4.86 -9.31 19.27
C ASN A 115 -5.16 -7.95 19.96
N PHE A 116 -6.31 -7.36 19.62
CA PHE A 116 -6.67 -6.04 20.14
C PHE A 116 -6.99 -6.04 21.65
N GLU A 117 -7.37 -7.19 22.21
CA GLU A 117 -7.48 -7.34 23.66
C GLU A 117 -6.10 -7.27 24.35
N GLY A 118 -5.10 -7.89 23.75
CA GLY A 118 -3.71 -7.77 24.19
C GLY A 118 -3.22 -6.34 24.14
N LEU A 119 -3.47 -5.64 23.03
CA LEU A 119 -3.17 -4.21 22.87
C LEU A 119 -3.82 -3.37 23.97
N ASN A 120 -5.11 -3.59 24.26
CA ASN A 120 -5.82 -2.89 25.34
C ASN A 120 -5.19 -3.15 26.71
N ARG A 121 -4.76 -4.39 26.98
CA ARG A 121 -4.09 -4.74 28.26
C ARG A 121 -2.79 -3.95 28.45
N GLU A 122 -2.00 -3.76 27.38
CA GLU A 122 -0.77 -2.96 27.47
C GLU A 122 -1.08 -1.46 27.70
N ILE A 123 -2.11 -0.90 27.06
CA ILE A 123 -2.56 0.48 27.33
C ILE A 123 -3.03 0.65 28.79
N ILE A 124 -3.80 -0.30 29.32
CA ILE A 124 -4.24 -0.27 30.72
C ILE A 124 -3.04 -0.38 31.69
N ARG A 125 -2.05 -1.21 31.34
CA ARG A 125 -0.81 -1.37 32.12
C ARG A 125 -0.04 -0.06 32.17
N LEU A 126 0.15 0.60 31.01
CA LEU A 126 0.79 1.92 30.91
C LEU A 126 0.12 2.96 31.82
N ASN A 127 -1.22 3.04 31.81
CA ASN A 127 -1.95 4.00 32.65
C ASN A 127 -1.72 3.82 34.14
N LYS A 128 -1.41 2.59 34.58
CA LYS A 128 -1.15 2.26 36.02
C LYS A 128 0.32 2.37 36.39
N MET A 129 1.20 2.62 35.47
CA MET A 129 2.64 2.60 35.66
C MET A 129 3.13 3.92 36.23
N ASP A 130 3.99 3.84 37.25
CA ASP A 130 4.73 4.99 37.75
C ASP A 130 6.00 5.18 36.92
N SER A 131 5.97 6.12 36.00
CA SER A 131 7.03 6.38 35.03
C SER A 131 6.94 7.80 34.48
N ASP A 132 7.91 8.22 33.66
CA ASP A 132 7.88 9.51 32.99
C ASP A 132 6.53 9.77 32.31
N GLU A 133 5.82 10.79 32.76
CA GLU A 133 4.45 11.11 32.32
C GLU A 133 4.38 11.48 30.82
N LYS A 134 5.40 12.20 30.31
CA LYS A 134 5.42 12.58 28.89
C LYS A 134 5.60 11.35 27.99
N LYS A 135 6.61 10.53 28.28
CA LYS A 135 6.89 9.29 27.55
C LYS A 135 5.70 8.34 27.59
N LYS A 136 5.10 8.15 28.75
CA LYS A 136 3.92 7.30 28.93
C LYS A 136 2.75 7.76 28.06
N LYS A 137 2.44 9.05 28.05
CA LYS A 137 1.38 9.63 27.23
C LYS A 137 1.67 9.48 25.74
N GLU A 138 2.91 9.70 25.32
CA GLU A 138 3.33 9.53 23.94
C GLU A 138 3.12 8.08 23.46
N ILE A 139 3.51 7.10 24.25
CA ILE A 139 3.30 5.68 23.94
C ILE A 139 1.80 5.34 23.90
N ILE A 140 1.00 5.85 24.85
CA ILE A 140 -0.46 5.65 24.85
C ILE A 140 -1.07 6.25 23.57
N LEU A 141 -0.65 7.44 23.14
CA LEU A 141 -1.12 8.06 21.90
C LEU A 141 -0.80 7.18 20.69
N ASN A 142 0.42 6.65 20.59
CA ASN A 142 0.82 5.77 19.51
C ASN A 142 0.02 4.46 19.48
N LEU A 143 -0.15 3.79 20.63
CA LEU A 143 -0.93 2.55 20.71
C LEU A 143 -2.43 2.77 20.48
N THR A 144 -2.99 3.88 20.94
CA THR A 144 -4.39 4.22 20.69
C THR A 144 -4.64 4.70 19.26
N TYR A 145 -3.61 5.30 18.61
CA TYR A 145 -3.69 5.67 17.20
C TYR A 145 -3.94 4.48 16.30
N VAL A 146 -3.21 3.38 16.45
CA VAL A 146 -3.36 2.19 15.63
C VAL A 146 -4.58 1.34 15.97
N LYS A 147 -5.23 1.59 17.10
CA LYS A 147 -6.36 0.79 17.58
C LYS A 147 -7.61 0.96 16.71
N PRO A 148 -8.17 -0.11 16.09
CA PRO A 148 -9.24 0.02 15.10
C PRO A 148 -10.56 0.57 15.66
N ASP A 149 -10.89 0.32 16.93
CA ASP A 149 -12.13 0.77 17.57
C ASP A 149 -12.05 2.19 18.18
N MET A 150 -10.87 2.83 18.13
CA MET A 150 -10.68 4.22 18.50
C MET A 150 -11.06 5.13 17.32
N SER A 151 -12.10 5.95 17.42
CA SER A 151 -12.36 6.97 16.38
C SER A 151 -11.28 8.05 16.38
N LEU A 152 -11.02 8.64 15.21
CA LEU A 152 -10.02 9.72 15.10
C LEU A 152 -10.42 10.96 15.89
N GLU A 153 -11.71 11.28 15.99
CA GLU A 153 -12.19 12.38 16.82
C GLU A 153 -11.88 12.15 18.32
N LYS A 154 -12.12 10.94 18.84
CA LYS A 154 -11.76 10.60 20.21
C LYS A 154 -10.25 10.66 20.43
N TRP A 155 -9.48 10.17 19.47
CA TRP A 155 -8.04 10.21 19.53
C TRP A 155 -7.49 11.64 19.51
N LEU A 156 -8.03 12.53 18.67
CA LEU A 156 -7.66 13.95 18.63
C LEU A 156 -7.97 14.64 19.97
N ASN A 157 -9.10 14.36 20.58
CA ASN A 157 -9.43 14.91 21.90
C ASN A 157 -8.46 14.43 22.97
N LEU A 158 -7.99 13.19 22.90
CA LEU A 158 -6.95 12.65 23.78
C LEU A 158 -5.61 13.37 23.54
N LEU A 159 -5.20 13.53 22.29
CA LEU A 159 -4.00 14.26 21.88
C LEU A 159 -4.02 15.69 22.42
N GLU A 160 -5.10 16.44 22.19
CA GLU A 160 -5.28 17.81 22.67
C GLU A 160 -5.15 17.89 24.19
N SER A 161 -5.83 16.99 24.92
CA SER A 161 -5.78 16.95 26.38
C SER A 161 -4.38 16.66 26.94
N TYR A 162 -3.58 15.89 26.23
CA TYR A 162 -2.21 15.56 26.62
C TYR A 162 -1.24 16.69 26.25
N ALA A 163 -1.39 17.29 25.08
CA ALA A 163 -0.54 18.37 24.60
C ALA A 163 -0.62 19.63 25.46
N GLN A 164 -1.81 19.98 25.97
CA GLN A 164 -2.00 21.10 26.91
C GLN A 164 -1.12 20.97 28.17
N LYS A 165 -0.72 19.77 28.56
CA LYS A 165 0.04 19.49 29.78
C LYS A 165 1.52 19.17 29.53
N ALA A 166 1.86 18.65 28.37
CA ALA A 166 3.18 18.05 28.10
C ALA A 166 3.85 18.55 26.82
N GLY A 167 3.20 19.42 26.03
CA GLY A 167 3.74 19.93 24.76
C GLY A 167 3.56 18.94 23.59
N THR A 168 4.46 19.00 22.62
CA THR A 168 4.40 18.20 21.40
C THR A 168 4.74 16.72 21.63
N PHE A 169 4.16 15.86 20.81
CA PHE A 169 4.36 14.40 20.76
C PHE A 169 4.77 13.96 19.35
N SER A 170 5.32 12.75 19.23
CA SER A 170 5.66 12.14 17.96
C SER A 170 4.79 10.91 17.70
N LEU A 171 4.37 10.73 16.46
CA LEU A 171 3.82 9.47 15.98
C LEU A 171 4.95 8.64 15.36
N TYR A 172 5.24 7.49 15.93
CA TYR A 172 6.39 6.68 15.54
C TYR A 172 6.25 6.03 14.15
N SER A 173 5.01 5.80 13.72
CA SER A 173 4.73 5.33 12.36
C SER A 173 3.30 5.68 11.97
N MET A 174 3.14 6.51 10.95
CA MET A 174 1.83 6.79 10.34
C MET A 174 1.57 5.89 9.14
N LEU A 175 2.61 5.57 8.39
CA LEU A 175 2.51 4.94 7.08
C LEU A 175 2.78 3.43 7.11
N GLY A 176 3.61 2.96 8.04
CA GLY A 176 4.12 1.59 7.97
C GLY A 176 4.86 1.35 6.66
N ASN A 177 4.56 0.26 5.98
CA ASN A 177 5.10 -0.06 4.64
C ASN A 177 4.13 0.31 3.49
N SER A 178 3.05 1.04 3.78
CA SER A 178 2.14 1.56 2.75
C SER A 178 2.81 2.67 1.94
N VAL A 179 2.26 2.97 0.77
CA VAL A 179 2.67 4.08 -0.08
C VAL A 179 1.70 5.27 0.00
N THR A 180 0.70 5.23 0.85
CA THR A 180 -0.28 6.29 1.03
C THR A 180 -0.51 6.62 2.50
N TYR A 181 -0.51 7.92 2.83
CA TYR A 181 -0.88 8.39 4.17
C TYR A 181 -2.38 8.30 4.43
N LEU A 182 -3.23 8.35 3.39
CA LEU A 182 -4.68 8.21 3.56
C LEU A 182 -5.06 6.87 4.18
N CYS A 183 -4.38 5.80 3.78
CA CYS A 183 -4.63 4.46 4.29
C CYS A 183 -3.31 3.72 4.60
N GLY A 184 -2.58 4.23 5.58
CA GLY A 184 -1.36 3.65 6.14
C GLY A 184 -1.67 2.59 7.20
N LEU A 185 -1.09 2.72 8.39
CA LEU A 185 -1.46 1.88 9.54
C LEU A 185 -2.92 2.11 9.97
N ARG A 186 -3.50 3.24 9.61
CA ARG A 186 -4.88 3.60 9.86
C ARG A 186 -5.48 4.31 8.63
N ASP A 187 -6.80 4.16 8.44
CA ASP A 187 -7.56 4.95 7.48
C ASP A 187 -7.84 6.34 8.06
N LEU A 188 -7.40 7.39 7.37
CA LEU A 188 -7.53 8.79 7.80
C LEU A 188 -8.71 9.52 7.18
N SER A 189 -9.55 8.86 6.40
CA SER A 189 -10.70 9.50 5.71
C SER A 189 -11.65 10.24 6.66
N GLU A 190 -11.79 9.75 7.90
CA GLU A 190 -12.58 10.39 8.97
C GLU A 190 -12.10 11.84 9.28
N LEU A 191 -10.82 12.15 9.04
CA LEU A 191 -10.29 13.50 9.29
C LEU A 191 -10.85 14.52 8.31
N PHE A 192 -11.11 14.12 7.08
CA PHE A 192 -11.42 15.02 5.96
C PHE A 192 -12.89 15.00 5.58
N ALA A 193 -13.63 13.93 5.91
CA ALA A 193 -15.07 13.81 5.67
C ALA A 193 -15.89 14.67 6.67
N CYS A 194 -15.59 15.96 6.77
CA CYS A 194 -16.19 16.89 7.73
C CYS A 194 -16.32 18.31 7.15
N THR A 195 -16.80 19.27 7.94
CA THR A 195 -16.86 20.68 7.52
C THR A 195 -15.47 21.28 7.38
N ARG A 196 -15.32 22.29 6.52
CA ARG A 196 -14.05 23.04 6.38
C ARG A 196 -13.56 23.63 7.71
N LYS A 197 -14.49 24.06 8.57
CA LYS A 197 -14.17 24.59 9.90
C LYS A 197 -13.59 23.50 10.81
N GLU A 198 -14.20 22.33 10.82
CA GLU A 198 -13.71 21.17 11.59
C GLU A 198 -12.38 20.67 11.06
N GLU A 199 -12.22 20.59 9.74
CA GLU A 199 -10.96 20.21 9.12
C GLU A 199 -9.83 21.18 9.50
N ASN A 200 -10.09 22.52 9.48
CA ASN A 200 -9.12 23.52 9.91
C ASN A 200 -8.71 23.32 11.38
N ARG A 201 -9.67 23.01 12.27
CA ARG A 201 -9.38 22.68 13.67
C ARG A 201 -8.49 21.43 13.77
N LYS A 202 -8.83 20.37 13.06
CA LYS A 202 -8.07 19.12 13.05
C LYS A 202 -6.65 19.32 12.51
N ALA A 203 -6.51 20.06 11.41
CA ALA A 203 -5.21 20.41 10.81
C ALA A 203 -4.34 21.22 11.78
N HIS A 204 -4.91 22.24 12.44
CA HIS A 204 -4.23 23.03 13.46
C HIS A 204 -3.76 22.16 14.64
N LEU A 205 -4.64 21.34 15.20
CA LEU A 205 -4.28 20.41 16.28
C LEU A 205 -3.15 19.45 15.86
N TRP A 206 -3.23 18.91 14.63
CA TRP A 206 -2.21 18.00 14.13
C TRP A 206 -0.84 18.67 14.07
N ARG A 207 -0.78 19.88 13.51
CA ARG A 207 0.46 20.66 13.38
C ARG A 207 1.03 21.07 14.73
N GLU A 208 0.20 21.65 15.61
CA GLU A 208 0.64 22.17 16.91
C GLU A 208 1.04 21.05 17.90
N CYS A 209 0.36 19.92 17.85
CA CYS A 209 0.58 18.85 18.82
C CYS A 209 1.59 17.80 18.36
N LEU A 210 1.78 17.63 17.04
CA LEU A 210 2.66 16.59 16.48
C LEU A 210 3.87 17.17 15.71
N GLY A 211 3.79 18.41 15.24
CA GLY A 211 4.88 19.07 14.52
C GLY A 211 4.79 18.97 13.00
N GLU A 212 5.76 19.60 12.33
CA GLU A 212 5.74 19.81 10.87
C GLU A 212 5.89 18.50 10.07
N ASN A 213 6.69 17.55 10.55
CA ASN A 213 6.88 16.27 9.82
C ASN A 213 5.59 15.48 9.71
N GLU A 214 4.87 15.31 10.81
CA GLU A 214 3.58 14.63 10.87
C GLU A 214 2.49 15.45 10.14
N TYR A 215 2.61 16.78 10.16
CA TYR A 215 1.73 17.66 9.40
C TYR A 215 1.95 17.53 7.88
N THR A 216 3.16 17.32 7.42
CA THR A 216 3.45 16.99 6.02
C THR A 216 2.71 15.71 5.59
N GLY A 217 2.73 14.67 6.42
CA GLY A 217 1.95 13.45 6.18
C GLY A 217 0.43 13.69 6.16
N TYR A 218 -0.06 14.57 7.03
CA TYR A 218 -1.47 15.00 7.03
C TYR A 218 -1.85 15.71 5.73
N CYS A 219 -1.00 16.60 5.21
CA CYS A 219 -1.22 17.28 3.93
C CYS A 219 -1.27 16.30 2.75
N LEU A 220 -0.38 15.31 2.71
CA LEU A 220 -0.41 14.25 1.69
C LEU A 220 -1.68 13.40 1.77
N ALA A 221 -2.13 13.03 2.98
CA ALA A 221 -3.38 12.29 3.16
C ALA A 221 -4.60 13.14 2.75
N ARG A 222 -4.60 14.44 3.07
CA ARG A 222 -5.65 15.38 2.67
C ARG A 222 -5.72 15.54 1.16
N LEU A 223 -4.58 15.68 0.51
CA LEU A 223 -4.49 15.75 -0.94
C LEU A 223 -5.04 14.48 -1.60
N ASP A 224 -4.60 13.30 -1.14
CA ASP A 224 -5.10 12.00 -1.65
C ASP A 224 -6.63 11.93 -1.52
N TYR A 225 -7.17 12.31 -0.36
CA TYR A 225 -8.62 12.31 -0.11
C TYR A 225 -9.37 13.25 -1.06
N TYR A 226 -8.94 14.52 -1.21
CA TYR A 226 -9.64 15.46 -2.08
C TYR A 226 -9.54 15.11 -3.57
N LEU A 227 -8.42 14.52 -3.99
CA LEU A 227 -8.29 13.99 -5.35
C LEU A 227 -9.16 12.75 -5.56
N GLU A 228 -9.29 11.91 -4.55
CA GLU A 228 -10.17 10.73 -4.59
C GLU A 228 -11.64 11.12 -4.73
N ILE A 229 -12.11 12.13 -4.03
CA ILE A 229 -13.48 12.62 -4.14
C ILE A 229 -13.70 13.60 -5.30
N GLN A 230 -12.70 13.77 -6.18
CA GLN A 230 -12.74 14.66 -7.36
C GLN A 230 -13.00 16.15 -7.03
N GLN A 231 -12.52 16.63 -5.88
CA GLN A 231 -12.66 18.04 -5.45
C GLN A 231 -11.32 18.77 -5.44
N LYS A 232 -10.71 18.91 -6.60
CA LYS A 232 -9.40 19.58 -6.76
C LYS A 232 -9.39 21.02 -6.22
N ASP A 233 -10.50 21.75 -6.36
CA ASP A 233 -10.64 23.13 -5.89
C ASP A 233 -10.65 23.23 -4.35
N ALA A 234 -10.86 22.14 -3.65
CA ALA A 234 -10.79 22.07 -2.20
C ALA A 234 -9.37 21.84 -1.65
N VAL A 235 -8.44 21.42 -2.51
CA VAL A 235 -7.03 21.23 -2.18
C VAL A 235 -6.38 22.58 -1.91
N ARG A 236 -5.53 22.65 -0.89
CA ARG A 236 -4.82 23.88 -0.51
C ARG A 236 -3.47 23.98 -1.23
N ASP A 237 -2.96 25.20 -1.36
CA ASP A 237 -1.64 25.40 -1.94
C ASP A 237 -0.55 24.70 -1.14
N GLU A 238 -0.63 24.70 0.19
CA GLU A 238 0.30 23.97 1.07
C GLU A 238 0.35 22.46 0.79
N ASP A 239 -0.77 21.83 0.38
CA ASP A 239 -0.79 20.41 0.04
C ASP A 239 -0.04 20.15 -1.28
N TRP A 240 -0.17 21.08 -2.22
CA TRP A 240 0.55 21.03 -3.48
C TRP A 240 2.05 21.30 -3.29
N ASP A 241 2.42 22.22 -2.39
CA ASP A 241 3.79 22.57 -2.09
C ASP A 241 4.56 21.37 -1.52
N VAL A 242 3.92 20.56 -0.68
CA VAL A 242 4.52 19.31 -0.18
C VAL A 242 4.96 18.37 -1.31
N ILE A 243 4.24 18.35 -2.44
CA ILE A 243 4.66 17.55 -3.61
C ILE A 243 5.73 18.26 -4.42
N ARG A 244 5.66 19.59 -4.58
CA ARG A 244 6.59 20.39 -5.40
C ARG A 244 7.97 20.49 -4.78
N GLU A 245 8.04 20.75 -3.48
CA GLU A 245 9.24 21.14 -2.76
C GLU A 245 9.97 19.97 -2.09
N GLY A 246 9.58 18.73 -2.38
CA GLY A 246 10.19 17.54 -1.78
C GLY A 246 11.71 17.55 -1.86
N THR A 247 12.37 17.45 -0.71
CA THR A 247 13.85 17.47 -0.60
C THR A 247 14.41 16.05 -0.52
N ASP A 248 15.68 15.89 -0.89
CA ASP A 248 16.41 14.62 -0.75
C ASP A 248 16.60 14.20 0.72
N GLN A 249 16.36 15.12 1.67
CA GLN A 249 16.45 14.87 3.10
C GLN A 249 15.16 14.31 3.72
N ASP A 250 14.08 14.23 2.95
CA ASP A 250 12.81 13.69 3.45
C ASP A 250 12.92 12.22 3.83
N PHE A 251 12.16 11.84 4.84
CA PHE A 251 11.98 10.43 5.19
C PHE A 251 11.50 9.63 3.98
N TRP A 252 11.99 8.42 3.80
CA TRP A 252 11.65 7.56 2.67
C TRP A 252 10.13 7.34 2.52
N GLN A 253 9.38 7.32 3.62
CA GLN A 253 7.92 7.21 3.62
C GLN A 253 7.25 8.41 2.92
N LEU A 254 7.73 9.63 3.13
CA LEU A 254 7.21 10.82 2.44
C LEU A 254 7.49 10.73 0.94
N ARG A 255 8.67 10.24 0.56
CA ARG A 255 9.02 10.03 -0.85
C ARG A 255 8.10 9.01 -1.52
N LEU A 256 7.77 7.89 -0.84
CA LEU A 256 6.83 6.91 -1.35
C LEU A 256 5.43 7.48 -1.54
N ALA A 257 4.93 8.22 -0.57
CA ALA A 257 3.61 8.83 -0.66
C ALA A 257 3.52 9.87 -1.78
N ARG A 258 4.56 10.68 -1.98
CA ARG A 258 4.66 11.60 -3.14
C ARG A 258 4.64 10.84 -4.46
N MET A 259 5.45 9.79 -4.59
CA MET A 259 5.47 8.95 -5.79
C MET A 259 4.07 8.40 -6.09
N TYR A 260 3.39 7.85 -5.07
CA TYR A 260 2.04 7.32 -5.22
C TYR A 260 1.07 8.37 -5.76
N LEU A 261 1.06 9.58 -5.19
CA LEU A 261 0.18 10.65 -5.62
C LEU A 261 0.49 11.13 -7.03
N LEU A 262 1.78 11.27 -7.37
CA LEU A 262 2.21 11.63 -8.73
C LEU A 262 1.78 10.58 -9.75
N CYS A 263 1.95 9.29 -9.45
CA CYS A 263 1.56 8.20 -10.33
C CYS A 263 0.04 8.07 -10.46
N LYS A 264 -0.68 8.07 -9.34
CA LYS A 264 -2.13 7.84 -9.29
C LYS A 264 -2.91 8.95 -9.98
N PHE A 265 -2.51 10.19 -9.78
CA PHE A 265 -3.25 11.35 -10.27
C PHE A 265 -2.59 12.03 -11.47
N GLN A 266 -1.37 11.64 -11.81
CA GLN A 266 -0.58 12.16 -12.94
C GLN A 266 -0.60 13.70 -13.01
N THR A 267 -0.31 14.30 -11.87
CA THR A 267 -0.36 15.72 -11.68
C THR A 267 1.05 16.29 -11.55
N MET A 268 1.27 17.46 -12.15
CA MET A 268 2.33 18.41 -11.87
C MET A 268 3.73 18.15 -12.42
N LYS A 269 4.10 16.93 -12.82
CA LYS A 269 5.43 16.67 -13.38
C LYS A 269 5.35 15.93 -14.71
N PRO A 270 6.30 16.17 -15.64
CA PRO A 270 6.46 15.35 -16.84
C PRO A 270 6.65 13.87 -16.51
N ASP A 271 6.15 12.99 -17.37
CA ASP A 271 6.25 11.53 -17.18
C ASP A 271 7.70 11.05 -17.04
N GLU A 272 8.66 11.72 -17.69
CA GLU A 272 10.10 11.43 -17.61
C GLU A 272 10.66 11.68 -16.20
N GLU A 273 10.29 12.79 -15.56
CA GLU A 273 10.72 13.09 -14.18
C GLU A 273 10.13 12.09 -13.17
N ILE A 274 8.87 11.69 -13.36
CA ILE A 274 8.23 10.68 -12.52
C ILE A 274 8.94 9.34 -12.68
N ALA A 275 9.27 8.93 -13.92
CA ALA A 275 9.98 7.69 -14.20
C ALA A 275 11.38 7.67 -13.56
N GLU A 276 12.10 8.80 -13.61
CA GLU A 276 13.41 8.94 -12.98
C GLU A 276 13.30 8.85 -11.46
N TYR A 277 12.31 9.49 -10.88
CA TYR A 277 12.04 9.45 -9.44
C TYR A 277 11.68 8.03 -8.95
N ILE A 278 10.87 7.29 -9.71
CA ILE A 278 10.54 5.89 -9.41
C ILE A 278 11.81 5.03 -9.45
N ARG A 279 12.67 5.23 -10.45
CA ARG A 279 13.94 4.49 -10.57
C ARG A 279 14.84 4.76 -9.37
N TYR A 280 15.02 6.01 -9.01
CA TYR A 280 15.80 6.42 -7.84
C TYR A 280 15.28 5.79 -6.54
N LEU A 281 13.96 5.84 -6.31
CA LEU A 281 13.36 5.22 -5.12
C LEU A 281 13.57 3.71 -5.09
N ARG A 282 13.40 3.04 -6.23
CA ARG A 282 13.59 1.59 -6.33
C ARG A 282 15.03 1.21 -6.00
N GLU A 283 16.01 1.87 -6.58
CA GLU A 283 17.42 1.65 -6.32
C GLU A 283 17.77 1.88 -4.84
N THR A 284 17.27 2.96 -4.25
CA THR A 284 17.45 3.27 -2.83
C THR A 284 16.88 2.18 -1.92
N LEU A 285 15.64 1.74 -2.18
CA LEU A 285 14.97 0.75 -1.36
C LEU A 285 15.56 -0.66 -1.51
N VAL A 286 16.02 -1.04 -2.72
CA VAL A 286 16.77 -2.29 -2.93
C VAL A 286 18.05 -2.27 -2.13
N TYR A 287 18.74 -1.14 -2.14
CA TYR A 287 19.97 -0.98 -1.37
C TYR A 287 19.71 -1.05 0.14
N GLU A 288 18.57 -0.58 0.60
CA GLU A 288 18.13 -0.68 2.01
C GLU A 288 17.61 -2.05 2.42
N GLU A 289 17.64 -3.04 1.52
CA GLU A 289 17.08 -4.39 1.74
C GLU A 289 15.60 -4.36 2.17
N ASN A 290 14.86 -3.36 1.72
CA ASN A 290 13.44 -3.23 2.01
C ASN A 290 12.59 -3.80 0.86
N GLU A 291 12.61 -5.12 0.75
CA GLU A 291 11.99 -5.85 -0.36
C GLU A 291 10.49 -5.56 -0.52
N TRP A 292 9.75 -5.45 0.58
CA TRP A 292 8.32 -5.16 0.52
C TRP A 292 8.02 -3.75 0.00
N CYS A 293 8.81 -2.76 0.39
CA CYS A 293 8.65 -1.42 -0.15
C CYS A 293 8.96 -1.37 -1.65
N VAL A 294 9.99 -2.10 -2.11
CA VAL A 294 10.28 -2.22 -3.55
C VAL A 294 9.10 -2.83 -4.30
N ARG A 295 8.50 -3.90 -3.79
CA ARG A 295 7.32 -4.53 -4.39
C ARG A 295 6.10 -3.61 -4.41
N ASN A 296 5.91 -2.81 -3.37
CA ASN A 296 4.86 -1.79 -3.34
C ASN A 296 5.11 -0.68 -4.36
N VAL A 297 6.36 -0.23 -4.55
CA VAL A 297 6.75 0.71 -5.61
C VAL A 297 6.45 0.12 -6.98
N ASP A 298 6.82 -1.14 -7.21
CA ASP A 298 6.54 -1.84 -8.47
C ASP A 298 5.05 -1.95 -8.75
N ALA A 299 4.24 -2.23 -7.73
CA ALA A 299 2.79 -2.29 -7.84
C ALA A 299 2.18 -0.94 -8.25
N VAL A 300 2.63 0.15 -7.63
CA VAL A 300 2.18 1.52 -7.96
C VAL A 300 2.60 1.91 -9.37
N ASP A 301 3.85 1.67 -9.74
CA ASP A 301 4.38 1.96 -11.07
C ASP A 301 3.57 1.20 -12.15
N ASN A 302 3.37 -0.08 -11.96
CA ASN A 302 2.64 -0.89 -12.95
C ASN A 302 1.14 -0.58 -13.04
N LEU A 303 0.48 -0.21 -11.92
CA LEU A 303 -0.95 0.08 -11.95
C LEU A 303 -1.30 1.50 -12.37
N PHE A 304 -0.47 2.48 -12.02
CA PHE A 304 -0.88 3.88 -12.11
C PHE A 304 -0.03 4.71 -13.07
N PHE A 305 1.24 4.38 -13.28
CA PHE A 305 2.13 5.28 -13.99
C PHE A 305 2.33 4.97 -15.48
N ASP A 306 2.75 3.76 -15.86
CA ASP A 306 3.15 3.49 -17.24
C ASP A 306 1.98 3.32 -18.21
N ARG A 307 1.79 4.26 -19.13
CA ARG A 307 0.71 4.28 -20.11
C ARG A 307 1.08 3.76 -21.49
N THR A 308 2.36 3.75 -21.85
CA THR A 308 2.78 3.52 -23.25
C THR A 308 3.16 2.08 -23.55
N ASN A 309 3.76 1.35 -22.59
CA ASN A 309 4.21 -0.05 -22.72
C ASN A 309 3.51 -1.00 -21.73
N LYS A 310 2.35 -0.62 -21.23
CA LYS A 310 1.72 -1.20 -20.04
C LYS A 310 1.36 -2.65 -20.12
N ARG A 311 0.92 -3.14 -21.27
CA ARG A 311 0.32 -4.47 -21.34
C ARG A 311 1.34 -5.58 -21.10
N GLU A 312 2.52 -5.44 -21.67
CA GLU A 312 3.59 -6.43 -21.56
C GLU A 312 4.18 -6.42 -20.16
N ARG A 313 4.68 -5.26 -19.73
CA ARG A 313 5.29 -5.07 -18.43
C ARG A 313 4.33 -5.40 -17.29
N PHE A 314 3.09 -4.96 -17.40
CA PHE A 314 2.03 -5.24 -16.45
C PHE A 314 1.72 -6.74 -16.35
N SER A 315 1.62 -7.44 -17.49
CA SER A 315 1.38 -8.89 -17.51
C SER A 315 2.56 -9.66 -16.92
N VAL A 316 3.79 -9.25 -17.20
CA VAL A 316 5.02 -9.82 -16.64
C VAL A 316 5.09 -9.59 -15.12
N TRP A 317 4.78 -8.38 -14.67
CA TRP A 317 4.72 -8.07 -13.24
C TRP A 317 3.71 -8.96 -12.51
N LEU A 318 2.48 -9.10 -13.04
CA LEU A 318 1.45 -9.95 -12.44
C LEU A 318 1.88 -11.43 -12.39
N LEU A 319 2.56 -11.92 -13.42
CA LEU A 319 3.06 -13.29 -13.47
C LEU A 319 4.12 -13.54 -12.39
N HIS A 320 5.09 -12.65 -12.26
CA HIS A 320 6.16 -12.78 -11.27
C HIS A 320 5.64 -12.60 -9.83
N SER A 321 4.56 -11.86 -9.65
CA SER A 321 3.96 -11.63 -8.32
C SER A 321 3.03 -12.76 -7.86
N GLU A 322 2.79 -13.81 -8.66
CA GLU A 322 1.96 -14.95 -8.24
C GLU A 322 2.55 -15.72 -7.07
N ASP A 323 3.87 -15.80 -6.97
CA ASP A 323 4.54 -16.47 -5.84
C ASP A 323 4.34 -15.71 -4.52
N ASP A 324 4.18 -14.38 -4.57
CA ASP A 324 3.90 -13.54 -3.41
C ASP A 324 2.55 -13.88 -2.77
N LEU A 325 1.57 -14.31 -3.58
CA LEU A 325 0.24 -14.69 -3.11
C LEU A 325 0.21 -15.96 -2.24
N ARG A 326 1.31 -16.74 -2.23
CA ARG A 326 1.47 -17.89 -1.34
C ARG A 326 1.75 -17.49 0.09
N GLN A 327 2.20 -16.26 0.30
CA GLN A 327 2.51 -15.75 1.64
C GLN A 327 1.23 -15.39 2.41
N ASP A 328 1.35 -15.38 3.73
CA ASP A 328 0.27 -14.91 4.58
C ASP A 328 0.13 -13.40 4.51
N LEU A 329 -1.11 -12.93 4.53
CA LEU A 329 -1.44 -11.52 4.48
C LEU A 329 -1.04 -10.83 5.80
N ASN A 330 -0.30 -9.73 5.69
CA ASN A 330 0.18 -8.95 6.81
C ASN A 330 0.31 -7.45 6.44
N GLU A 331 0.81 -6.63 7.37
CA GLU A 331 0.99 -5.18 7.16
C GLU A 331 2.02 -4.82 6.09
N ASP A 332 2.95 -5.69 5.78
CA ASP A 332 3.99 -5.43 4.78
C ASP A 332 3.48 -5.65 3.35
N ASN A 333 2.53 -6.57 3.16
CA ASN A 333 2.12 -7.04 1.84
C ASN A 333 0.65 -6.77 1.45
N TYR A 334 -0.19 -6.28 2.36
CA TYR A 334 -1.63 -6.07 2.06
C TYR A 334 -1.86 -5.13 0.87
N LEU A 335 -1.02 -4.09 0.72
CA LEU A 335 -1.12 -3.17 -0.40
C LEU A 335 -0.76 -3.84 -1.73
N LEU A 336 0.28 -4.67 -1.75
CA LEU A 336 0.62 -5.47 -2.92
C LEU A 336 -0.55 -6.39 -3.31
N PHE A 337 -1.16 -7.09 -2.35
CA PHE A 337 -2.33 -7.94 -2.60
C PHE A 337 -3.51 -7.13 -3.16
N PHE A 338 -3.76 -5.94 -2.62
CA PHE A 338 -4.77 -5.03 -3.16
C PHE A 338 -4.49 -4.65 -4.61
N CYS A 339 -3.26 -4.26 -4.91
CA CYS A 339 -2.85 -3.92 -6.27
C CYS A 339 -2.94 -5.10 -7.23
N LEU A 340 -2.56 -6.31 -6.79
CA LEU A 340 -2.67 -7.53 -7.59
C LEU A 340 -4.13 -7.89 -7.88
N ALA A 341 -5.03 -7.76 -6.89
CA ALA A 341 -6.47 -7.99 -7.11
C ALA A 341 -7.01 -7.05 -8.20
N LYS A 342 -6.70 -5.74 -8.11
CA LYS A 342 -7.06 -4.76 -9.13
C LYS A 342 -6.47 -5.14 -10.50
N GLY A 343 -5.21 -5.52 -10.53
CA GLY A 343 -4.53 -5.95 -11.75
C GLY A 343 -5.19 -7.16 -12.40
N PHE A 344 -5.54 -8.19 -11.65
CA PHE A 344 -6.20 -9.38 -12.18
C PHE A 344 -7.60 -9.07 -12.72
N ILE A 345 -8.34 -8.15 -12.12
CA ILE A 345 -9.63 -7.69 -12.68
C ILE A 345 -9.43 -7.00 -14.03
N LEU A 346 -8.40 -6.14 -14.14
CA LEU A 346 -8.13 -5.41 -15.37
C LEU A 346 -7.78 -6.33 -16.56
N ILE A 347 -7.25 -7.52 -16.28
CA ILE A 347 -6.95 -8.53 -17.31
C ILE A 347 -7.94 -9.70 -17.36
N ASN A 348 -9.10 -9.59 -16.69
CA ASN A 348 -10.18 -10.59 -16.64
C ASN A 348 -9.81 -11.93 -15.99
N GLN A 349 -8.81 -11.95 -15.10
CA GLN A 349 -8.49 -13.15 -14.30
C GLN A 349 -9.26 -13.12 -12.96
N TYR A 350 -10.57 -13.18 -13.06
CA TYR A 350 -11.48 -13.00 -11.93
C TYR A 350 -11.29 -14.01 -10.80
N GLU A 351 -11.02 -15.29 -11.12
CA GLU A 351 -10.77 -16.32 -10.11
C GLU A 351 -9.55 -15.99 -9.21
N LYS A 352 -8.50 -15.41 -9.80
CA LYS A 352 -7.31 -15.00 -9.03
C LYS A 352 -7.62 -13.81 -8.13
N ALA A 353 -8.34 -12.83 -8.67
CA ALA A 353 -8.78 -11.68 -7.89
C ALA A 353 -9.66 -12.13 -6.71
N GLU A 354 -10.60 -13.04 -6.94
CA GLU A 354 -11.48 -13.56 -5.89
C GLU A 354 -10.73 -14.30 -4.78
N ARG A 355 -9.70 -15.09 -5.12
CA ARG A 355 -8.83 -15.72 -4.11
C ARG A 355 -8.16 -14.69 -3.21
N ILE A 356 -7.73 -13.57 -3.77
CA ILE A 356 -7.14 -12.45 -3.01
C ILE A 356 -8.22 -11.79 -2.14
N HIS A 357 -9.41 -11.53 -2.69
CA HIS A 357 -10.52 -10.91 -1.94
C HIS A 357 -10.89 -11.71 -0.69
N ARG A 358 -10.88 -13.04 -0.75
CA ARG A 358 -11.15 -13.91 0.42
C ARG A 358 -10.17 -13.70 1.57
N LYS A 359 -8.92 -13.31 1.28
CA LYS A 359 -7.92 -12.96 2.30
C LYS A 359 -8.04 -11.48 2.72
N LEU A 360 -8.19 -10.57 1.74
CA LEU A 360 -8.16 -9.13 1.99
C LEU A 360 -9.39 -8.60 2.74
N ILE A 361 -10.60 -9.07 2.43
CA ILE A 361 -11.82 -8.52 3.02
C ILE A 361 -11.81 -8.67 4.54
N PRO A 362 -11.61 -9.87 5.13
CA PRO A 362 -11.53 -10.01 6.57
C PRO A 362 -10.43 -9.16 7.21
N TYR A 363 -9.28 -9.06 6.53
CA TYR A 363 -8.15 -8.26 6.98
C TYR A 363 -8.51 -6.76 7.03
N LEU A 364 -9.03 -6.21 5.94
CA LEU A 364 -9.42 -4.79 5.86
C LEU A 364 -10.55 -4.44 6.83
N GLN A 365 -11.50 -5.35 7.05
CA GLN A 365 -12.56 -5.21 8.06
C GLN A 365 -11.98 -5.18 9.48
N CYS A 366 -11.05 -6.08 9.79
CA CYS A 366 -10.40 -6.18 11.09
C CYS A 366 -9.68 -4.87 11.46
N TYR A 367 -8.94 -4.30 10.51
CA TYR A 367 -8.20 -3.04 10.69
C TYR A 367 -9.02 -1.77 10.34
N ARG A 368 -10.31 -1.91 9.99
CA ARG A 368 -11.21 -0.81 9.59
C ARG A 368 -10.63 0.10 8.50
N ARG A 369 -10.04 -0.51 7.48
CA ARG A 369 -9.49 0.21 6.32
C ARG A 369 -10.60 0.46 5.30
N SER A 370 -11.45 1.42 5.60
CA SER A 370 -12.71 1.71 4.89
C SER A 370 -12.49 2.00 3.41
N TYR A 371 -11.46 2.80 3.06
CA TYR A 371 -11.16 3.15 1.66
C TYR A 371 -10.87 1.90 0.82
N LEU A 372 -9.91 1.09 1.22
CA LEU A 372 -9.54 -0.11 0.48
C LEU A 372 -10.65 -1.17 0.49
N LEU A 373 -11.37 -1.29 1.61
CA LEU A 373 -12.49 -2.23 1.73
C LEU A 373 -13.61 -1.87 0.74
N ALA A 374 -13.98 -0.60 0.62
CA ALA A 374 -15.01 -0.17 -0.31
C ALA A 374 -14.63 -0.49 -1.75
N GLU A 375 -13.36 -0.30 -2.14
CA GLU A 375 -12.88 -0.61 -3.49
C GLU A 375 -12.84 -2.13 -3.75
N ILE A 376 -12.41 -2.95 -2.80
CA ILE A 376 -12.42 -4.42 -2.94
C ILE A 376 -13.85 -4.96 -3.09
N LEU A 377 -14.81 -4.41 -2.35
CA LEU A 377 -16.21 -4.78 -2.50
C LEU A 377 -16.77 -4.38 -3.87
N PHE A 378 -16.35 -3.24 -4.41
CA PHE A 378 -16.68 -2.87 -5.79
C PHE A 378 -16.04 -3.81 -6.82
N GLN A 379 -14.79 -4.21 -6.60
CA GLN A 379 -14.14 -5.22 -7.43
C GLN A 379 -14.91 -6.55 -7.41
N GLN A 380 -15.41 -6.98 -6.26
CA GLN A 380 -16.29 -8.15 -6.17
C GLN A 380 -17.58 -7.97 -6.97
N ALA A 381 -18.20 -6.79 -6.90
CA ALA A 381 -19.38 -6.50 -7.69
C ALA A 381 -19.11 -6.61 -9.19
N ILE A 382 -17.93 -6.19 -9.67
CA ILE A 382 -17.51 -6.37 -11.07
C ILE A 382 -17.40 -7.86 -11.41
N ILE A 383 -16.79 -8.68 -10.55
CA ILE A 383 -16.67 -10.14 -10.77
C ILE A 383 -18.05 -10.79 -10.90
N TYR A 384 -18.95 -10.51 -9.95
CA TYR A 384 -20.29 -11.08 -9.95
C TYR A 384 -21.16 -10.58 -11.12
N TRP A 385 -20.97 -9.33 -11.55
CA TRP A 385 -21.62 -8.79 -12.74
C TRP A 385 -21.21 -9.54 -14.01
N GLU A 386 -19.91 -9.74 -14.21
CA GLU A 386 -19.37 -10.50 -15.33
C GLU A 386 -19.79 -11.98 -15.28
N GLY A 387 -19.92 -12.56 -14.08
CA GLY A 387 -20.44 -13.90 -13.82
C GLY A 387 -21.96 -14.02 -13.92
N ARG A 388 -22.69 -12.92 -14.18
CA ARG A 388 -24.16 -12.84 -14.19
C ARG A 388 -24.84 -13.21 -12.86
N GLU A 389 -24.16 -13.00 -11.75
CA GLU A 389 -24.61 -13.29 -10.39
C GLU A 389 -25.22 -12.04 -9.73
N SER A 390 -26.37 -11.58 -10.24
CA SER A 390 -26.98 -10.29 -9.90
C SER A 390 -27.21 -10.08 -8.40
N SER A 391 -27.61 -11.10 -7.65
CA SER A 391 -27.87 -11.00 -6.21
C SER A 391 -26.58 -10.75 -5.41
N GLN A 392 -25.47 -11.37 -5.78
CA GLN A 392 -24.17 -11.20 -5.13
C GLN A 392 -23.56 -9.84 -5.53
N MET A 393 -23.69 -9.47 -6.81
CA MET A 393 -23.31 -8.14 -7.30
C MET A 393 -24.00 -7.03 -6.51
N LEU A 394 -25.33 -7.11 -6.32
CA LEU A 394 -26.09 -6.12 -5.56
C LEU A 394 -25.64 -6.04 -4.10
N ARG A 395 -25.40 -7.19 -3.45
CA ARG A 395 -24.90 -7.21 -2.07
C ARG A 395 -23.56 -6.48 -1.96
N SER A 396 -22.59 -6.82 -2.81
CA SER A 396 -21.28 -6.20 -2.80
C SER A 396 -21.35 -4.70 -3.10
N MET A 397 -22.22 -4.28 -4.02
CA MET A 397 -22.48 -2.86 -4.31
C MET A 397 -23.07 -2.13 -3.12
N ILE A 398 -24.08 -2.69 -2.45
CA ILE A 398 -24.69 -2.10 -1.26
C ILE A 398 -23.63 -1.86 -0.18
N GLU A 399 -22.83 -2.87 0.12
CA GLU A 399 -21.77 -2.77 1.14
C GLU A 399 -20.71 -1.73 0.77
N SER A 400 -20.24 -1.74 -0.49
CA SER A 400 -19.28 -0.74 -1.00
C SER A 400 -19.84 0.69 -0.90
N PHE A 401 -21.07 0.92 -1.35
CA PHE A 401 -21.70 2.24 -1.30
C PHE A 401 -22.07 2.70 0.12
N MET A 402 -22.34 1.80 1.03
CA MET A 402 -22.55 2.18 2.44
C MET A 402 -21.29 2.75 3.06
N ILE A 403 -20.14 2.18 2.75
CA ILE A 403 -18.84 2.67 3.22
C ILE A 403 -18.47 3.97 2.49
N SER A 404 -18.45 3.92 1.17
CA SER A 404 -18.03 5.07 0.34
C SER A 404 -18.99 6.25 0.43
N GLY A 405 -20.26 6.02 0.68
CA GLY A 405 -21.26 7.07 0.93
C GLY A 405 -20.96 7.89 2.18
N GLU A 406 -20.28 7.32 3.17
CA GLU A 406 -19.79 8.04 4.34
C GLU A 406 -18.66 9.02 4.00
N TYR A 407 -17.73 8.59 3.14
CA TYR A 407 -16.51 9.34 2.79
C TYR A 407 -16.55 9.98 1.40
N ARG A 408 -17.55 9.70 0.59
CA ARG A 408 -17.76 10.25 -0.76
C ARG A 408 -16.68 9.89 -1.77
N TYR A 409 -16.09 8.71 -1.67
CA TYR A 409 -15.11 8.22 -2.65
C TYR A 409 -15.71 8.12 -4.05
N VAL A 410 -15.01 8.64 -5.04
CA VAL A 410 -15.47 8.69 -6.44
C VAL A 410 -14.53 7.92 -7.36
N ARG A 411 -13.22 8.21 -7.24
CA ARG A 411 -12.23 7.73 -8.19
C ARG A 411 -12.13 6.23 -8.24
N MET A 412 -12.23 5.58 -7.09
CA MET A 412 -12.23 4.12 -7.00
C MET A 412 -13.31 3.43 -7.86
N TYR A 413 -14.40 4.11 -8.18
CA TYR A 413 -15.46 3.59 -9.07
C TYR A 413 -15.19 3.84 -10.54
N ILE A 414 -14.59 4.99 -10.88
CA ILE A 414 -14.38 5.39 -12.26
C ILE A 414 -13.12 4.78 -12.87
N ASP A 415 -12.14 4.40 -12.07
CA ASP A 415 -10.87 3.81 -12.53
C ASP A 415 -11.03 2.45 -13.24
N TYR A 416 -12.19 1.81 -13.16
CA TYR A 416 -12.51 0.55 -13.86
C TYR A 416 -13.18 0.74 -15.22
N GLY A 417 -13.42 1.98 -15.64
CA GLY A 417 -13.96 2.34 -16.96
C GLY A 417 -15.28 1.67 -17.28
N ASN A 418 -15.39 1.09 -18.47
CA ASN A 418 -16.65 0.50 -18.96
C ASN A 418 -17.18 -0.63 -18.06
N ARG A 419 -16.30 -1.41 -17.40
CA ARG A 419 -16.71 -2.48 -16.47
C ARG A 419 -17.37 -1.89 -15.24
N GLY A 420 -16.71 -0.94 -14.59
CA GLY A 420 -17.26 -0.24 -13.45
C GLY A 420 -18.57 0.47 -13.79
N ARG A 421 -18.63 1.12 -14.97
CA ARG A 421 -19.82 1.80 -15.44
C ARG A 421 -21.01 0.85 -15.59
N GLY A 422 -20.83 -0.34 -16.18
CA GLY A 422 -21.89 -1.33 -16.34
C GLY A 422 -22.51 -1.77 -15.00
N VAL A 423 -21.67 -2.03 -14.00
CA VAL A 423 -22.11 -2.36 -12.64
C VAL A 423 -22.86 -1.19 -12.00
N LEU A 424 -22.35 0.04 -12.13
CA LEU A 424 -22.99 1.24 -11.59
C LEU A 424 -24.37 1.48 -12.22
N GLU A 425 -24.49 1.35 -13.54
CA GLU A 425 -25.75 1.50 -14.26
C GLU A 425 -26.78 0.47 -13.80
N ALA A 426 -26.41 -0.81 -13.72
CA ALA A 426 -27.28 -1.88 -13.25
C ALA A 426 -27.73 -1.67 -11.79
N TYR A 427 -26.82 -1.23 -10.93
CA TYR A 427 -27.15 -0.96 -9.52
C TYR A 427 -28.10 0.22 -9.35
N ILE A 428 -27.88 1.32 -10.09
CA ILE A 428 -28.77 2.49 -10.04
C ILE A 428 -30.16 2.17 -10.62
N GLU A 429 -30.22 1.38 -11.70
CA GLU A 429 -31.49 0.91 -12.27
C GLU A 429 -32.27 0.06 -11.25
N TRP A 430 -31.58 -0.86 -10.58
CA TRP A 430 -32.19 -1.65 -9.52
C TRP A 430 -32.70 -0.77 -8.37
N LEU A 431 -31.94 0.20 -7.91
CA LEU A 431 -32.38 1.15 -6.87
C LEU A 431 -33.61 1.93 -7.26
N ARG A 432 -33.72 2.36 -8.53
CA ARG A 432 -34.88 3.08 -9.03
C ARG A 432 -36.12 2.21 -9.14
N SER A 433 -35.97 0.92 -9.47
CA SER A 433 -37.07 -0.04 -9.64
C SER A 433 -37.52 -0.68 -8.33
N SER A 434 -36.62 -0.92 -7.40
CA SER A 434 -36.85 -1.77 -6.21
C SER A 434 -36.98 -1.01 -4.90
N ARG A 435 -37.00 0.34 -4.90
CA ARG A 435 -36.94 1.23 -3.72
C ARG A 435 -37.34 0.53 -2.42
N PRO A 436 -36.40 0.04 -1.60
CA PRO A 436 -36.75 -0.48 -0.28
C PRO A 436 -37.33 0.66 0.57
N GLU A 437 -38.55 0.51 1.07
CA GLU A 437 -39.12 1.50 1.99
C GLU A 437 -38.18 1.69 3.19
N GLY A 438 -37.73 2.92 3.38
CA GLY A 438 -36.88 3.31 4.51
C GLY A 438 -35.39 3.43 4.25
N TRP A 439 -34.89 3.09 3.04
CA TRP A 439 -33.48 3.27 2.68
C TRP A 439 -33.02 4.76 2.79
N HIS A 440 -33.90 5.72 2.45
CA HIS A 440 -33.59 7.15 2.37
C HIS A 440 -33.73 7.95 3.67
N ARG A 441 -34.33 7.39 4.72
CA ARG A 441 -34.75 8.17 5.89
C ARG A 441 -33.82 8.09 7.11
N LYS A 442 -32.88 7.15 7.19
CA LYS A 442 -32.21 6.83 8.49
C LYS A 442 -30.80 7.37 8.68
N LYS A 443 -30.13 7.92 7.70
CA LYS A 443 -28.82 8.55 7.92
C LYS A 443 -28.75 9.92 7.25
N LYS A 444 -29.17 10.96 7.98
CA LYS A 444 -28.67 12.32 7.75
C LYS A 444 -27.19 12.32 8.13
N TYR A 445 -26.32 12.10 7.17
CA TYR A 445 -24.90 12.33 7.36
C TYR A 445 -24.68 13.82 7.46
N ASN A 446 -24.32 14.32 8.65
CA ASN A 446 -23.96 15.70 8.90
C ASN A 446 -22.54 15.98 8.41
N TYR A 447 -22.32 15.93 7.11
CA TYR A 447 -21.08 16.38 6.50
C TYR A 447 -21.22 17.84 6.08
N GLY A 448 -20.14 18.60 6.24
CA GLY A 448 -20.12 20.04 6.03
C GLY A 448 -20.57 20.53 4.66
N ASN A 449 -20.62 21.81 4.46
CA ASN A 449 -21.27 22.49 3.32
C ASN A 449 -20.91 21.95 1.92
N VAL A 450 -19.80 21.25 1.77
CA VAL A 450 -19.35 20.67 0.49
C VAL A 450 -19.92 19.25 0.26
N LEU A 451 -20.35 18.54 1.31
CA LEU A 451 -20.69 17.11 1.25
C LEU A 451 -22.15 16.78 1.65
N ARG A 452 -23.03 17.76 1.72
CA ARG A 452 -24.47 17.56 1.99
C ARG A 452 -25.23 17.03 0.78
N MET A 453 -24.68 16.05 0.11
CA MET A 453 -25.35 15.44 -1.01
C MET A 453 -26.09 14.20 -0.51
N PRO A 454 -27.39 14.01 -0.78
CA PRO A 454 -28.11 12.76 -0.55
C PRO A 454 -27.34 11.59 -1.19
N LEU A 455 -27.51 10.39 -0.66
CA LEU A 455 -26.80 9.23 -1.18
C LEU A 455 -27.13 8.96 -2.66
N GLU A 456 -28.38 9.22 -3.06
CA GLU A 456 -28.84 9.13 -4.46
C GLU A 456 -28.07 10.10 -5.37
N ASP A 457 -27.95 11.36 -4.98
CA ASP A 457 -27.24 12.37 -5.76
C ASP A 457 -25.74 12.05 -5.85
N TYR A 458 -25.17 11.47 -4.79
CA TYR A 458 -23.80 10.96 -4.80
C TYR A 458 -23.62 9.86 -5.85
N MET A 459 -24.51 8.85 -5.86
CA MET A 459 -24.47 7.76 -6.82
C MET A 459 -24.63 8.24 -8.25
N GLU A 460 -25.57 9.17 -8.51
CA GLU A 460 -25.77 9.78 -9.82
C GLU A 460 -24.54 10.60 -10.25
N THR A 461 -23.88 11.26 -9.30
CA THR A 461 -22.64 11.99 -9.56
C THR A 461 -21.52 11.04 -9.94
N VAL A 462 -21.35 9.92 -9.22
CA VAL A 462 -20.35 8.88 -9.54
C VAL A 462 -20.60 8.33 -10.95
N LEU A 463 -21.85 7.98 -11.29
CA LEU A 463 -22.20 7.47 -12.62
C LEU A 463 -21.94 8.53 -13.72
N ARG A 464 -22.32 9.78 -13.47
CA ARG A 464 -22.09 10.88 -14.42
C ARG A 464 -20.61 11.09 -14.70
N LEU A 465 -19.76 11.01 -13.67
CA LEU A 465 -18.30 11.08 -13.81
C LEU A 465 -17.74 9.86 -14.52
N ALA A 466 -18.20 8.66 -14.19
CA ALA A 466 -17.81 7.43 -14.88
C ALA A 466 -18.14 7.47 -16.39
N LYS A 467 -19.23 8.14 -16.79
CA LYS A 467 -19.58 8.36 -18.20
C LYS A 467 -18.69 9.40 -18.91
N ARG A 468 -18.19 10.41 -18.17
CA ARG A 468 -17.35 11.47 -18.73
C ARG A 468 -15.88 11.06 -18.87
N GLU A 469 -15.39 10.31 -17.91
CA GLU A 469 -13.96 10.01 -17.77
C GLU A 469 -13.50 8.73 -18.49
N THR A 470 -14.24 8.24 -19.46
CA THR A 470 -13.77 7.12 -20.33
C THR A 470 -12.38 7.36 -20.95
N LYS A 471 -11.88 8.59 -20.95
CA LYS A 471 -10.53 8.97 -21.41
C LYS A 471 -9.40 8.68 -20.41
N TYR A 472 -9.71 8.52 -19.12
CA TYR A 472 -8.72 8.32 -18.05
C TYR A 472 -8.60 6.87 -17.58
N VAL A 473 -9.36 6.01 -18.21
CA VAL A 473 -9.30 4.59 -17.90
C VAL A 473 -7.93 4.06 -18.29
N LEU A 474 -7.35 3.26 -17.42
CA LEU A 474 -6.11 2.53 -17.71
C LEU A 474 -6.15 1.97 -19.14
N PRO A 475 -5.13 2.21 -19.98
CA PRO A 475 -5.14 1.87 -21.42
C PRO A 475 -5.36 0.38 -21.75
N LEU A 476 -5.58 -0.44 -20.71
CA LEU A 476 -5.89 -1.87 -20.83
C LEU A 476 -7.31 -2.17 -21.34
N GLN A 477 -8.15 -1.15 -21.53
CA GLN A 477 -9.59 -1.39 -21.72
C GLN A 477 -10.12 -1.36 -23.15
N ASP A 478 -9.40 -0.86 -24.11
CA ASP A 478 -9.92 -0.80 -25.48
C ASP A 478 -9.20 -1.77 -26.42
N HIS A 479 -9.72 -2.97 -26.51
CA HIS A 479 -9.88 -3.69 -27.77
C HIS A 479 -10.72 -4.94 -27.50
N SER A 480 -11.90 -4.95 -28.06
CA SER A 480 -12.80 -6.10 -28.16
C SER A 480 -12.17 -7.21 -29.00
N VAL A 481 -11.37 -8.05 -28.39
CA VAL A 481 -11.18 -9.41 -28.89
C VAL A 481 -12.29 -10.22 -28.24
N GLU A 482 -13.14 -10.84 -29.02
CA GLU A 482 -14.29 -11.61 -28.53
C GLU A 482 -13.91 -12.72 -27.53
N GLU A 483 -12.63 -13.16 -27.55
CA GLU A 483 -12.02 -13.97 -26.50
C GLU A 483 -10.65 -13.39 -26.12
N LYS A 484 -10.53 -12.78 -24.95
CA LYS A 484 -9.30 -12.12 -24.48
C LYS A 484 -8.20 -13.14 -24.20
N LEU A 485 -6.97 -12.78 -24.61
CA LEU A 485 -5.79 -13.59 -24.32
C LEU A 485 -5.50 -13.62 -22.82
N THR A 486 -5.09 -14.77 -22.31
CA THR A 486 -4.52 -14.89 -20.98
C THR A 486 -3.12 -14.27 -20.95
N ILE A 487 -2.59 -14.00 -19.75
CA ILE A 487 -1.22 -13.50 -19.57
C ILE A 487 -0.23 -14.42 -20.29
N MET A 488 -0.35 -15.72 -20.09
CA MET A 488 0.55 -16.71 -20.70
C MET A 488 0.46 -16.71 -22.24
N GLU A 489 -0.75 -16.56 -22.79
CA GLU A 489 -0.95 -16.45 -24.22
C GLU A 489 -0.37 -15.15 -24.78
N THR A 490 -0.40 -14.07 -24.00
CA THR A 490 0.21 -12.78 -24.39
C THR A 490 1.74 -12.87 -24.40
N VAL A 491 2.34 -13.44 -23.37
CA VAL A 491 3.79 -13.66 -23.30
C VAL A 491 4.24 -14.56 -24.45
N ILE A 492 3.54 -15.69 -24.65
CA ILE A 492 3.86 -16.60 -25.76
C ILE A 492 3.72 -15.89 -27.13
N LEU A 493 2.73 -15.01 -27.29
CA LEU A 493 2.59 -14.23 -28.53
C LEU A 493 3.78 -13.29 -28.79
N GLN A 494 4.35 -12.72 -27.72
CA GLN A 494 5.56 -11.91 -27.78
C GLN A 494 6.78 -12.73 -28.20
N ASP A 495 6.98 -13.89 -27.57
CA ASP A 495 8.06 -14.81 -27.93
C ASP A 495 7.92 -15.28 -29.38
N LEU A 496 6.68 -15.52 -29.82
CA LEU A 496 6.40 -15.80 -31.22
C LEU A 496 6.78 -14.61 -32.11
N ALA A 497 6.59 -13.37 -31.69
CA ALA A 497 6.89 -12.18 -32.51
C ALA A 497 8.39 -11.95 -32.68
N VAL A 498 9.21 -12.24 -31.65
CA VAL A 498 10.68 -12.18 -31.75
C VAL A 498 11.30 -13.39 -32.43
N GLY A 499 10.48 -14.36 -32.82
CA GLY A 499 10.95 -15.52 -33.61
C GLY A 499 11.29 -16.76 -32.78
N ALA A 500 11.08 -16.75 -31.46
CA ALA A 500 11.43 -17.86 -30.55
C ALA A 500 10.74 -19.18 -30.94
N SER A 501 11.46 -20.25 -31.05
CA SER A 501 10.90 -21.59 -31.25
C SER A 501 10.14 -22.10 -30.03
N ASN A 502 9.25 -23.08 -30.20
CA ASN A 502 8.54 -23.67 -29.06
C ASN A 502 9.48 -24.25 -27.99
N ALA A 503 10.69 -24.68 -28.37
CA ALA A 503 11.69 -25.20 -27.46
C ALA A 503 12.35 -24.08 -26.64
N GLU A 504 12.59 -22.92 -27.23
CA GLU A 504 13.09 -21.73 -26.57
C GLU A 504 12.05 -21.17 -25.61
N ILE A 505 10.77 -21.08 -26.01
CA ILE A 505 9.65 -20.69 -25.15
C ILE A 505 9.52 -21.63 -23.94
N CYS A 506 9.67 -22.95 -24.14
CA CYS A 506 9.67 -23.91 -23.05
C CYS A 506 10.79 -23.63 -22.04
N LYS A 507 11.98 -23.28 -22.54
CA LYS A 507 13.14 -23.01 -21.70
C LYS A 507 13.00 -21.69 -20.94
N GLU A 508 12.52 -20.66 -21.62
CA GLU A 508 12.36 -19.33 -21.06
C GLU A 508 11.26 -19.27 -20.00
N LEU A 509 10.10 -19.90 -20.26
CA LEU A 509 8.97 -19.93 -19.35
C LEU A 509 8.98 -21.11 -18.36
N ASN A 510 10.02 -21.95 -18.40
CA ASN A 510 10.13 -23.18 -17.59
C ASN A 510 8.89 -24.09 -17.69
N LEU A 511 8.33 -24.22 -18.90
CA LEU A 511 7.15 -25.03 -19.20
C LEU A 511 7.48 -26.26 -20.04
N LYS A 512 6.64 -27.29 -19.92
CA LYS A 512 6.75 -28.49 -20.78
C LYS A 512 6.20 -28.19 -22.18
N LEU A 513 6.79 -28.80 -23.20
CA LEU A 513 6.38 -28.62 -24.62
C LEU A 513 4.89 -28.86 -24.88
N PRO A 514 4.20 -29.85 -24.30
CA PRO A 514 2.75 -30.00 -24.44
C PRO A 514 1.97 -28.79 -23.92
N THR A 515 2.42 -28.21 -22.80
CA THR A 515 1.78 -27.03 -22.18
C THR A 515 1.93 -25.80 -23.08
N VAL A 516 3.13 -25.53 -23.60
CA VAL A 516 3.36 -24.44 -24.56
C VAL A 516 2.52 -24.61 -25.81
N LYS A 517 2.46 -25.83 -26.39
CA LYS A 517 1.60 -26.13 -27.54
C LYS A 517 0.12 -25.90 -27.26
N SER A 518 -0.37 -26.25 -26.08
CA SER A 518 -1.75 -26.02 -25.66
C SER A 518 -2.06 -24.51 -25.59
N HIS A 519 -1.17 -23.70 -25.02
CA HIS A 519 -1.33 -22.24 -25.00
C HIS A 519 -1.29 -21.63 -26.39
N ILE A 520 -0.40 -22.08 -27.29
CA ILE A 520 -0.34 -21.63 -28.68
C ILE A 520 -1.64 -21.98 -29.42
N TYR A 521 -2.17 -23.17 -29.21
CA TYR A 521 -3.44 -23.56 -29.82
C TYR A 521 -4.60 -22.69 -29.32
N SER A 522 -4.71 -22.46 -28.02
CA SER A 522 -5.70 -21.57 -27.43
C SER A 522 -5.54 -20.13 -27.94
N LEU A 523 -4.32 -19.62 -28.01
CA LEU A 523 -3.98 -18.32 -28.59
C LEU A 523 -4.49 -18.19 -30.02
N TYR A 524 -4.20 -19.18 -30.88
CA TYR A 524 -4.64 -19.14 -32.29
C TYR A 524 -6.17 -19.16 -32.39
N LYS A 525 -6.84 -19.95 -31.58
CA LYS A 525 -8.31 -20.01 -31.52
C LYS A 525 -8.88 -18.64 -31.13
N LYS A 526 -8.35 -18.01 -30.07
CA LYS A 526 -8.82 -16.71 -29.56
C LYS A 526 -8.55 -15.56 -30.53
N LEU A 527 -7.43 -15.58 -31.27
CA LEU A 527 -7.13 -14.60 -32.30
C LEU A 527 -7.82 -14.89 -33.62
N ASN A 528 -8.51 -16.04 -33.72
CA ASN A 528 -9.13 -16.53 -34.97
C ASN A 528 -8.13 -16.61 -36.12
N VAL A 529 -6.95 -17.21 -35.85
CA VAL A 529 -5.85 -17.37 -36.81
C VAL A 529 -5.42 -18.83 -36.94
N LYS A 530 -4.74 -19.19 -38.03
CA LYS A 530 -4.37 -20.60 -38.29
C LYS A 530 -2.89 -20.90 -38.13
N ASN A 531 -2.06 -19.88 -38.04
CA ASN A 531 -0.60 -20.07 -37.95
C ASN A 531 0.08 -18.92 -37.23
N ARG A 532 1.39 -19.12 -36.93
CA ARG A 532 2.24 -18.19 -36.22
C ARG A 532 2.30 -16.79 -36.84
N ILE A 533 2.49 -16.73 -38.16
CA ILE A 533 2.63 -15.45 -38.90
C ILE A 533 1.34 -14.63 -38.75
N GLN A 534 0.20 -15.28 -38.94
CA GLN A 534 -1.10 -14.64 -38.75
C GLN A 534 -1.33 -14.18 -37.31
N ALA A 535 -0.87 -14.96 -36.30
CA ALA A 535 -0.99 -14.58 -34.93
C ALA A 535 -0.18 -13.32 -34.62
N VAL A 536 1.04 -13.22 -35.10
CA VAL A 536 1.90 -12.04 -34.94
C VAL A 536 1.31 -10.81 -35.64
N LEU A 537 0.85 -10.96 -36.88
CA LEU A 537 0.22 -9.88 -37.64
C LEU A 537 -1.06 -9.39 -36.93
N LYS A 538 -1.89 -10.34 -36.47
CA LYS A 538 -3.13 -10.01 -35.74
C LYS A 538 -2.83 -9.37 -34.39
N GLY A 539 -1.77 -9.81 -33.72
CA GLY A 539 -1.28 -9.19 -32.49
C GLY A 539 -0.84 -7.74 -32.70
N LYS A 540 -0.18 -7.43 -33.83
CA LYS A 540 0.18 -6.05 -34.19
C LYS A 540 -1.05 -5.22 -34.57
N GLU A 541 -1.97 -5.77 -35.37
CA GLU A 541 -3.23 -5.10 -35.75
C GLU A 541 -4.06 -4.73 -34.49
N LEU A 542 -4.10 -5.60 -33.51
CA LEU A 542 -4.83 -5.39 -32.25
C LEU A 542 -4.06 -4.56 -31.21
N GLY A 543 -2.84 -4.08 -31.53
CA GLY A 543 -2.00 -3.33 -30.60
C GLY A 543 -1.49 -4.14 -29.41
N ILE A 544 -1.53 -5.47 -29.48
CA ILE A 544 -0.99 -6.39 -28.47
C ILE A 544 0.53 -6.52 -28.61
N LEU A 545 1.02 -6.41 -29.82
CA LEU A 545 2.42 -6.36 -30.21
C LEU A 545 2.75 -5.01 -30.84
N LYS A 546 4.01 -4.59 -30.68
CA LYS A 546 4.57 -3.42 -31.37
C LYS A 546 4.89 -3.72 -32.84
#